data_33628207a3e746fffda282dc64d184b0
#
_entry.id   33628207a3e746fffda282dc64d184b0
#
_cell.length_a   1.000
_cell.length_b   1.000
_cell.length_c   1.000
_cell.angle_alpha   90.00
_cell.angle_beta   90.00
_cell.angle_gamma   90.00
#
_symmetry.space_group_name_H-M   'P 1'
#
loop_
_entity.id
_entity.type
_entity.pdbx_description
1 polymer ?
#
loop_
_entity_poly.entity_id
_entity_poly.type
_entity_poly.pdbx_seq_one_letter_code
_entity_poly.pdbx_strand_id
1 'polypeptide(L)'
;MQDIFIRDEGEGFPLVLVHGFLGSSAMWKPQIDFFKDNFRVITPDLPGYGKSNKAKSHNSIKSISNLLLDCLREKKIDKFHLLGHSMGGMIVQDMAKKSGEKISKLVCYSTGPRGEMPGRFETVEQSRENLKKKGLETTAKNIAKTWFIKGEEAKYFDICIDSGKQTSMETADNSLVAIKNWNGVDALKNIKNETLIVWGDQDKSYNLEQIQTLENNIENSKLIIFKNCAHNVHLEQPDQFNKTIKDFLL
;
A
#
# COMPACT_ATOMS: atom_id res chain seq x y z
N MET A 1 4.09 -21.81 -9.14
CA MET A 1 3.65 -20.58 -8.44
C MET A 1 3.71 -19.43 -9.42
N GLN A 2 2.89 -18.40 -9.25
CA GLN A 2 2.92 -17.23 -10.13
C GLN A 2 4.17 -16.40 -9.84
N ASP A 3 5.00 -16.15 -10.85
CA ASP A 3 6.20 -15.33 -10.73
C ASP A 3 5.84 -13.83 -10.83
N ILE A 4 6.31 -13.04 -9.86
CA ILE A 4 6.18 -11.58 -9.84
C ILE A 4 7.55 -10.92 -9.73
N PHE A 5 7.68 -9.74 -10.31
CA PHE A 5 8.88 -8.93 -10.16
C PHE A 5 9.01 -8.43 -8.72
N ILE A 6 10.19 -8.59 -8.15
CA ILE A 6 10.55 -8.07 -6.84
C ILE A 6 11.85 -7.29 -6.98
N ARG A 7 11.79 -5.98 -6.72
CA ARG A 7 12.99 -5.17 -6.58
C ARG A 7 13.57 -5.43 -5.19
N ASP A 8 14.87 -5.66 -5.11
CA ASP A 8 15.58 -6.08 -3.91
C ASP A 8 16.93 -5.31 -3.89
N GLU A 9 17.07 -4.33 -3.00
CA GLU A 9 18.19 -3.42 -2.92
C GLU A 9 18.67 -3.24 -1.47
N GLY A 10 19.99 -3.08 -1.30
CA GLY A 10 20.61 -2.94 0.01
C GLY A 10 20.86 -4.26 0.72
N GLU A 11 21.40 -4.18 1.92
CA GLU A 11 21.74 -5.32 2.78
C GLU A 11 21.20 -5.09 4.20
N GLY A 12 21.19 -6.13 5.04
CA GLY A 12 20.72 -6.05 6.42
C GLY A 12 19.34 -6.64 6.65
N PHE A 13 18.63 -6.13 7.68
CA PHE A 13 17.32 -6.67 8.03
C PHE A 13 16.29 -6.33 6.95
N PRO A 14 15.48 -7.31 6.49
CA PRO A 14 14.52 -7.08 5.40
C PRO A 14 13.43 -6.08 5.76
N LEU A 15 13.20 -5.11 4.87
CA LEU A 15 12.08 -4.15 4.89
C LEU A 15 11.24 -4.33 3.62
N VAL A 16 10.05 -4.87 3.78
CA VAL A 16 9.11 -5.11 2.67
C VAL A 16 8.14 -3.95 2.53
N LEU A 17 8.09 -3.31 1.35
CA LEU A 17 7.20 -2.20 1.04
C LEU A 17 6.18 -2.61 -0.02
N VAL A 18 4.89 -2.65 0.35
CA VAL A 18 3.79 -3.09 -0.52
C VAL A 18 3.00 -1.90 -1.03
N HIS A 19 3.00 -1.69 -2.35
CA HIS A 19 2.29 -0.57 -2.98
C HIS A 19 0.76 -0.76 -3.02
N GLY A 20 0.03 0.32 -3.27
CA GLY A 20 -1.41 0.34 -3.39
C GLY A 20 -1.94 0.17 -4.82
N PHE A 21 -3.24 0.45 -4.99
CA PHE A 21 -3.93 0.47 -6.27
C PHE A 21 -3.25 1.43 -7.26
N LEU A 22 -3.13 1.04 -8.54
CA LEU A 22 -2.44 1.76 -9.62
C LEU A 22 -0.98 2.11 -9.31
N GLY A 23 -0.37 1.47 -8.30
CA GLY A 23 1.02 1.68 -7.93
C GLY A 23 1.98 0.66 -8.55
N SER A 24 3.25 0.81 -8.23
CA SER A 24 4.32 -0.14 -8.51
C SER A 24 5.49 0.08 -7.54
N SER A 25 6.50 -0.78 -7.60
CA SER A 25 7.76 -0.60 -6.85
C SER A 25 8.47 0.73 -7.17
N ALA A 26 8.19 1.33 -8.33
CA ALA A 26 8.76 2.62 -8.72
C ALA A 26 8.33 3.77 -7.80
N MET A 27 7.12 3.71 -7.23
CA MET A 27 6.62 4.75 -6.32
C MET A 27 7.43 4.83 -5.01
N TRP A 28 8.16 3.77 -4.67
CA TRP A 28 9.01 3.72 -3.48
C TRP A 28 10.43 4.25 -3.71
N LYS A 29 10.73 4.85 -4.87
CA LYS A 29 12.09 5.31 -5.21
C LYS A 29 12.75 6.16 -4.12
N PRO A 30 12.11 7.21 -3.54
CA PRO A 30 12.71 8.00 -2.48
C PRO A 30 12.96 7.19 -1.19
N GLN A 31 12.10 6.21 -0.90
CA GLN A 31 12.23 5.32 0.26
C GLN A 31 13.33 4.30 0.06
N ILE A 32 13.42 3.70 -1.14
CA ILE A 32 14.49 2.76 -1.48
C ILE A 32 15.86 3.45 -1.35
N ASP A 33 16.01 4.63 -1.95
CA ASP A 33 17.27 5.38 -1.89
C ASP A 33 17.68 5.73 -0.46
N PHE A 34 16.73 5.98 0.44
CA PHE A 34 16.98 6.31 1.83
C PHE A 34 17.27 5.07 2.71
N PHE A 35 16.50 3.99 2.51
CA PHE A 35 16.55 2.84 3.41
C PHE A 35 17.60 1.80 3.04
N LYS A 36 18.06 1.70 1.78
CA LYS A 36 18.97 0.68 1.30
C LYS A 36 20.34 0.66 1.99
N ASP A 37 20.74 1.77 2.61
CA ASP A 37 21.99 1.84 3.37
C ASP A 37 21.90 1.20 4.77
N ASN A 38 20.67 0.92 5.25
CA ASN A 38 20.42 0.36 6.58
C ASN A 38 19.57 -0.93 6.57
N PHE A 39 18.87 -1.20 5.48
CA PHE A 39 17.94 -2.32 5.31
C PHE A 39 18.10 -2.96 3.93
N ARG A 40 17.83 -4.26 3.84
CA ARG A 40 17.51 -4.90 2.57
C ARG A 40 16.08 -4.54 2.18
N VAL A 41 15.91 -3.61 1.25
CA VAL A 41 14.60 -3.07 0.85
C VAL A 41 14.01 -3.93 -0.26
N ILE A 42 12.84 -4.50 -0.01
CA ILE A 42 12.14 -5.45 -0.87
C ILE A 42 10.82 -4.83 -1.30
N THR A 43 10.67 -4.55 -2.58
CA THR A 43 9.47 -3.91 -3.13
C THR A 43 8.91 -4.76 -4.27
N PRO A 44 7.90 -5.60 -3.99
CA PRO A 44 7.22 -6.37 -5.03
C PRO A 44 6.35 -5.45 -5.90
N ASP A 45 6.33 -5.71 -7.21
CA ASP A 45 5.22 -5.29 -8.06
C ASP A 45 4.10 -6.32 -7.90
N LEU A 46 2.93 -5.89 -7.43
CA LEU A 46 1.78 -6.78 -7.26
C LEU A 46 1.36 -7.41 -8.60
N PRO A 47 0.71 -8.59 -8.59
CA PRO A 47 0.34 -9.27 -9.84
C PRO A 47 -0.57 -8.39 -10.71
N GLY A 48 -0.17 -8.19 -11.96
CA GLY A 48 -0.81 -7.31 -12.93
C GLY A 48 -0.32 -5.87 -12.92
N TYR A 49 0.64 -5.51 -12.05
CA TYR A 49 1.20 -4.15 -11.91
C TYR A 49 2.67 -4.08 -12.30
N GLY A 50 3.11 -2.89 -12.69
CA GLY A 50 4.51 -2.59 -12.97
C GLY A 50 5.17 -3.64 -13.87
N LYS A 51 6.30 -4.17 -13.48
CA LYS A 51 7.02 -5.23 -14.20
C LYS A 51 6.35 -6.61 -14.06
N SER A 52 5.37 -6.76 -13.15
CA SER A 52 4.51 -7.93 -13.01
C SER A 52 3.23 -7.84 -13.86
N ASN A 53 3.14 -6.94 -14.83
CA ASN A 53 1.93 -6.66 -15.61
C ASN A 53 1.41 -7.86 -16.43
N LYS A 54 2.25 -8.87 -16.70
CA LYS A 54 1.87 -10.13 -17.35
C LYS A 54 1.39 -11.20 -16.37
N ALA A 55 1.61 -11.00 -15.08
CA ALA A 55 1.15 -11.91 -14.04
C ALA A 55 -0.36 -11.78 -13.88
N LYS A 56 -1.06 -12.91 -13.70
CA LYS A 56 -2.52 -12.94 -13.54
C LYS A 56 -2.94 -12.10 -12.33
N SER A 57 -3.81 -11.13 -12.54
CA SER A 57 -4.35 -10.29 -11.46
C SER A 57 -5.30 -11.08 -10.55
N HIS A 58 -5.44 -10.60 -9.32
CA HIS A 58 -6.29 -11.19 -8.29
C HIS A 58 -7.39 -10.21 -7.87
N ASN A 59 -8.56 -10.74 -7.53
CA ASN A 59 -9.73 -9.97 -7.10
C ASN A 59 -10.05 -10.11 -5.60
N SER A 60 -9.05 -10.50 -4.81
CA SER A 60 -9.20 -10.58 -3.36
C SER A 60 -7.88 -10.27 -2.64
N ILE A 61 -7.96 -9.50 -1.56
CA ILE A 61 -6.81 -9.17 -0.70
C ILE A 61 -6.15 -10.44 -0.17
N LYS A 62 -6.96 -11.44 0.23
CA LYS A 62 -6.48 -12.74 0.72
C LYS A 62 -5.59 -13.48 -0.29
N SER A 63 -5.95 -13.47 -1.57
CA SER A 63 -5.16 -14.17 -2.60
C SER A 63 -3.84 -13.45 -2.88
N ILE A 64 -3.84 -12.12 -2.86
CA ILE A 64 -2.63 -11.32 -3.04
C ILE A 64 -1.68 -11.51 -1.85
N SER A 65 -2.20 -11.47 -0.62
CA SER A 65 -1.37 -11.66 0.58
C SER A 65 -0.75 -13.05 0.65
N ASN A 66 -1.48 -14.10 0.25
CA ASN A 66 -0.94 -15.46 0.17
C ASN A 66 0.22 -15.54 -0.83
N LEU A 67 0.03 -14.97 -2.03
CA LEU A 67 1.08 -14.93 -3.05
C LEU A 67 2.35 -14.23 -2.52
N LEU A 68 2.21 -13.08 -1.86
CA LEU A 68 3.38 -12.37 -1.31
C LEU A 68 4.08 -13.18 -0.21
N LEU A 69 3.33 -13.82 0.71
CA LEU A 69 3.92 -14.69 1.73
C LEU A 69 4.68 -15.87 1.10
N ASP A 70 4.13 -16.45 0.05
CA ASP A 70 4.79 -17.54 -0.68
C ASP A 70 6.07 -17.05 -1.37
N CYS A 71 6.03 -15.88 -2.04
CA CYS A 71 7.21 -15.29 -2.67
C CYS A 71 8.32 -14.97 -1.66
N LEU A 72 7.98 -14.44 -0.48
CA LEU A 72 8.95 -14.17 0.58
C LEU A 72 9.56 -15.47 1.12
N ARG A 73 8.75 -16.52 1.29
CA ARG A 73 9.24 -17.84 1.72
C ARG A 73 10.23 -18.44 0.71
N GLU A 74 9.94 -18.38 -0.59
CA GLU A 74 10.84 -18.86 -1.64
C GLU A 74 12.18 -18.11 -1.66
N LYS A 75 12.15 -16.82 -1.36
CA LYS A 75 13.36 -16.00 -1.20
C LYS A 75 14.07 -16.20 0.14
N LYS A 76 13.58 -17.13 0.98
CA LYS A 76 14.12 -17.41 2.33
C LYS A 76 14.13 -16.16 3.23
N ILE A 77 13.08 -15.34 3.12
CA ILE A 77 12.86 -14.17 3.96
C ILE A 77 11.91 -14.59 5.08
N ASP A 78 12.48 -15.02 6.20
CA ASP A 78 11.72 -15.59 7.31
C ASP A 78 11.33 -14.57 8.38
N LYS A 79 12.04 -13.45 8.47
CA LYS A 79 11.74 -12.35 9.39
C LYS A 79 11.96 -11.02 8.69
N PHE A 80 11.02 -10.08 8.84
CA PHE A 80 11.05 -8.80 8.12
C PHE A 80 10.20 -7.74 8.81
N HIS A 81 10.49 -6.47 8.53
CA HIS A 81 9.57 -5.36 8.72
C HIS A 81 8.63 -5.27 7.51
N LEU A 82 7.38 -4.89 7.75
CA LEU A 82 6.36 -4.87 6.71
C LEU A 82 5.62 -3.52 6.70
N LEU A 83 5.62 -2.85 5.55
CA LEU A 83 4.88 -1.62 5.32
C LEU A 83 3.95 -1.77 4.13
N GLY A 84 2.69 -1.36 4.27
CA GLY A 84 1.72 -1.37 3.20
C GLY A 84 0.99 -0.05 3.04
N HIS A 85 0.95 0.46 1.82
CA HIS A 85 0.27 1.70 1.43
C HIS A 85 -1.10 1.39 0.82
N SER A 86 -2.17 2.04 1.31
CA SER A 86 -3.51 1.98 0.70
C SER A 86 -4.03 0.53 0.57
N MET A 87 -4.31 0.02 -0.62
CA MET A 87 -4.61 -1.40 -0.85
C MET A 87 -3.49 -2.32 -0.33
N GLY A 88 -2.22 -1.91 -0.46
CA GLY A 88 -1.10 -2.60 0.15
C GLY A 88 -1.22 -2.67 1.68
N GLY A 89 -1.79 -1.66 2.31
CA GLY A 89 -2.11 -1.66 3.75
C GLY A 89 -3.16 -2.71 4.14
N MET A 90 -4.17 -2.96 3.29
CA MET A 90 -5.12 -4.06 3.48
C MET A 90 -4.42 -5.42 3.35
N ILE A 91 -3.51 -5.55 2.37
CA ILE A 91 -2.73 -6.77 2.15
C ILE A 91 -1.84 -7.09 3.35
N VAL A 92 -1.12 -6.10 3.90
CA VAL A 92 -0.23 -6.33 5.03
C VAL A 92 -0.98 -6.61 6.34
N GLN A 93 -2.20 -6.08 6.52
CA GLN A 93 -3.10 -6.47 7.62
C GLN A 93 -3.46 -7.97 7.52
N ASP A 94 -3.80 -8.46 6.33
CA ASP A 94 -4.10 -9.89 6.14
C ASP A 94 -2.84 -10.77 6.28
N MET A 95 -1.67 -10.30 5.85
CA MET A 95 -0.38 -10.97 6.09
C MET A 95 -0.07 -11.06 7.60
N ALA A 96 -0.25 -9.98 8.34
CA ALA A 96 0.00 -9.94 9.79
C ALA A 96 -0.94 -10.88 10.56
N LYS A 97 -2.21 -10.96 10.17
CA LYS A 97 -3.15 -11.95 10.72
C LYS A 97 -2.69 -13.40 10.54
N LYS A 98 -2.03 -13.72 9.42
CA LYS A 98 -1.66 -15.09 9.05
C LYS A 98 -0.28 -15.51 9.52
N SER A 99 0.64 -14.57 9.56
CA SER A 99 2.08 -14.83 9.75
C SER A 99 2.72 -13.71 10.59
N GLY A 100 2.01 -13.24 11.61
CA GLY A 100 2.49 -12.14 12.45
C GLY A 100 3.83 -12.45 13.14
N GLU A 101 4.10 -13.72 13.45
CA GLU A 101 5.37 -14.16 14.03
C GLU A 101 6.60 -13.89 13.13
N LYS A 102 6.39 -13.76 11.82
CA LYS A 102 7.44 -13.41 10.85
C LYS A 102 7.64 -11.91 10.69
N ILE A 103 6.68 -11.12 11.13
CA ILE A 103 6.72 -9.66 11.01
C ILE A 103 7.28 -9.07 12.31
N SER A 104 8.41 -8.38 12.21
CA SER A 104 9.03 -7.73 13.35
C SER A 104 8.26 -6.47 13.76
N LYS A 105 8.08 -5.55 12.81
CA LYS A 105 7.25 -4.34 12.98
C LYS A 105 6.36 -4.15 11.77
N LEU A 106 5.14 -3.64 12.00
CA LEU A 106 4.13 -3.43 10.96
C LEU A 106 3.87 -1.94 10.76
N VAL A 107 3.72 -1.50 9.51
CA VAL A 107 3.28 -0.13 9.19
C VAL A 107 2.05 -0.19 8.30
N CYS A 108 0.92 0.31 8.80
CA CYS A 108 -0.32 0.52 8.06
C CYS A 108 -0.39 1.98 7.62
N TYR A 109 -0.19 2.23 6.32
CA TYR A 109 -0.03 3.58 5.80
C TYR A 109 -1.15 3.97 4.85
N SER A 110 -1.85 5.10 5.14
CA SER A 110 -2.98 5.64 4.35
C SER A 110 -3.95 4.52 3.91
N THR A 111 -4.43 3.73 4.87
CA THR A 111 -5.23 2.53 4.63
C THR A 111 -6.35 2.42 5.66
N GLY A 112 -7.28 1.51 5.44
CA GLY A 112 -8.38 1.23 6.36
C GLY A 112 -8.62 -0.27 6.56
N PRO A 113 -9.41 -0.63 7.58
CA PRO A 113 -9.77 -2.02 7.85
C PRO A 113 -10.92 -2.52 6.99
N ARG A 114 -11.57 -1.63 6.19
CA ARG A 114 -12.72 -1.95 5.33
C ARG A 114 -12.52 -1.40 3.94
N GLY A 115 -13.14 -2.06 2.95
CA GLY A 115 -13.22 -1.58 1.58
C GLY A 115 -14.36 -0.58 1.35
N GLU A 116 -15.38 -0.56 2.22
CA GLU A 116 -16.32 0.55 2.31
C GLU A 116 -15.61 1.76 2.91
N MET A 117 -15.59 2.84 2.19
CA MET A 117 -14.85 4.06 2.53
C MET A 117 -15.78 5.28 2.49
N PRO A 118 -16.61 5.50 3.54
CA PRO A 118 -17.45 6.69 3.65
C PRO A 118 -16.61 7.95 3.57
N GLY A 119 -17.06 8.93 2.80
CA GLY A 119 -16.32 10.19 2.60
C GLY A 119 -15.15 10.11 1.62
N ARG A 120 -14.91 8.97 0.96
CA ARG A 120 -13.98 8.88 -0.18
C ARG A 120 -14.44 9.81 -1.31
N PHE A 121 -13.50 10.36 -2.09
CA PHE A 121 -13.76 11.26 -3.22
C PHE A 121 -14.76 10.68 -4.25
N GLU A 122 -14.88 9.36 -4.38
CA GLU A 122 -15.93 8.62 -5.11
C GLU A 122 -16.03 7.20 -4.53
N THR A 123 -17.17 6.53 -4.70
CA THR A 123 -17.29 5.13 -4.26
C THR A 123 -16.44 4.21 -5.11
N VAL A 124 -16.08 3.02 -4.58
CA VAL A 124 -15.35 2.02 -5.37
C VAL A 124 -16.13 1.61 -6.62
N GLU A 125 -17.46 1.53 -6.52
CA GLU A 125 -18.32 1.20 -7.68
C GLU A 125 -18.27 2.32 -8.74
N GLN A 126 -18.32 3.58 -8.32
CA GLN A 126 -18.14 4.71 -9.25
C GLN A 126 -16.76 4.68 -9.93
N SER A 127 -15.70 4.32 -9.20
CA SER A 127 -14.36 4.12 -9.81
C SER A 127 -14.40 3.02 -10.87
N ARG A 128 -15.09 1.89 -10.63
CA ARG A 128 -15.27 0.80 -11.59
C ARG A 128 -16.08 1.23 -12.82
N GLU A 129 -17.16 1.99 -12.62
CA GLU A 129 -17.94 2.55 -13.72
C GLU A 129 -17.13 3.54 -14.55
N ASN A 130 -16.37 4.43 -13.90
CA ASN A 130 -15.49 5.38 -14.56
C ASN A 130 -14.42 4.64 -15.38
N LEU A 131 -13.84 3.55 -14.83
CA LEU A 131 -12.88 2.71 -15.53
C LEU A 131 -13.47 2.15 -16.84
N LYS A 132 -14.70 1.64 -16.80
CA LYS A 132 -15.41 1.10 -17.98
C LYS A 132 -15.79 2.20 -19.01
N LYS A 133 -16.24 3.36 -18.54
CA LYS A 133 -16.75 4.43 -19.39
C LYS A 133 -15.65 5.33 -19.96
N LYS A 134 -14.61 5.64 -19.18
CA LYS A 134 -13.57 6.64 -19.52
C LYS A 134 -12.22 6.00 -19.87
N GLY A 135 -12.09 4.69 -19.64
CA GLY A 135 -10.84 3.95 -19.83
C GLY A 135 -9.85 4.12 -18.68
N LEU A 136 -8.79 3.32 -18.73
CA LEU A 136 -7.80 3.22 -17.65
C LEU A 136 -7.03 4.53 -17.45
N GLU A 137 -6.49 5.10 -18.53
CA GLU A 137 -5.61 6.27 -18.43
C GLU A 137 -6.31 7.47 -17.81
N THR A 138 -7.52 7.80 -18.28
CA THR A 138 -8.32 8.89 -17.73
C THR A 138 -8.69 8.64 -16.27
N THR A 139 -9.10 7.42 -15.94
CA THR A 139 -9.50 7.06 -14.57
C THR A 139 -8.31 7.08 -13.63
N ALA A 140 -7.17 6.51 -14.05
CA ALA A 140 -5.93 6.52 -13.28
C ALA A 140 -5.44 7.95 -13.00
N LYS A 141 -5.47 8.82 -14.02
CA LYS A 141 -5.09 10.23 -13.87
C LYS A 141 -6.00 10.95 -12.86
N ASN A 142 -7.32 10.79 -12.97
CA ASN A 142 -8.28 11.43 -12.08
C ASN A 142 -8.12 10.96 -10.62
N ILE A 143 -7.85 9.67 -10.41
CA ILE A 143 -7.61 9.11 -9.07
C ILE A 143 -6.27 9.62 -8.53
N ALA A 144 -5.17 9.52 -9.30
CA ALA A 144 -3.85 9.97 -8.87
C ALA A 144 -3.81 11.45 -8.48
N LYS A 145 -4.60 12.29 -9.14
CA LYS A 145 -4.76 13.70 -8.81
C LYS A 145 -5.26 13.94 -7.39
N THR A 146 -6.07 13.02 -6.85
CA THR A 146 -6.57 13.11 -5.47
C THR A 146 -5.53 12.69 -4.41
N TRP A 147 -4.43 12.08 -4.82
CA TRP A 147 -3.39 11.58 -3.92
C TRP A 147 -2.40 12.63 -3.45
N PHE A 148 -2.49 13.84 -4.01
CA PHE A 148 -1.61 14.97 -3.70
C PHE A 148 -2.43 16.23 -3.45
N ILE A 149 -1.98 17.06 -2.53
CA ILE A 149 -2.59 18.39 -2.30
C ILE A 149 -2.48 19.25 -3.56
N LYS A 150 -1.31 19.24 -4.21
CA LYS A 150 -1.05 19.99 -5.43
C LYS A 150 -1.57 19.32 -6.70
N GLY A 151 -2.25 18.18 -6.57
CA GLY A 151 -2.76 17.42 -7.72
C GLY A 151 -1.67 17.12 -8.75
N GLU A 152 -1.90 17.51 -10.01
CA GLU A 152 -0.99 17.27 -11.14
C GLU A 152 0.34 18.03 -11.05
N GLU A 153 0.41 19.10 -10.25
CA GLU A 153 1.62 19.91 -10.07
C GLU A 153 2.58 19.31 -9.00
N ALA A 154 2.22 18.20 -8.39
CA ALA A 154 3.07 17.55 -7.40
C ALA A 154 4.34 16.97 -8.05
N LYS A 155 5.50 17.16 -7.40
CA LYS A 155 6.81 16.74 -7.90
C LYS A 155 6.87 15.28 -8.40
N TYR A 156 6.14 14.39 -7.77
CA TYR A 156 6.15 12.95 -8.07
C TYR A 156 4.86 12.47 -8.72
N PHE A 157 4.05 13.38 -9.29
CA PHE A 157 2.80 13.00 -9.95
C PHE A 157 3.03 12.03 -11.12
N ASP A 158 4.02 12.34 -11.96
CA ASP A 158 4.32 11.54 -13.16
C ASP A 158 4.69 10.09 -12.84
N ILE A 159 5.38 9.82 -11.71
CA ILE A 159 5.72 8.45 -11.32
C ILE A 159 4.46 7.63 -10.99
N CYS A 160 3.41 8.27 -10.47
CA CYS A 160 2.12 7.62 -10.23
C CYS A 160 1.40 7.32 -11.55
N ILE A 161 1.45 8.26 -12.51
CA ILE A 161 0.85 8.08 -13.84
C ILE A 161 1.56 6.96 -14.59
N ASP A 162 2.88 6.93 -14.59
CA ASP A 162 3.67 5.90 -15.27
C ASP A 162 3.47 4.52 -14.65
N SER A 163 3.29 4.44 -13.33
CA SER A 163 2.92 3.19 -12.65
C SER A 163 1.52 2.72 -13.07
N GLY A 164 0.55 3.63 -13.12
CA GLY A 164 -0.82 3.34 -13.53
C GLY A 164 -0.92 2.85 -14.98
N LYS A 165 -0.15 3.44 -15.90
CA LYS A 165 -0.11 3.06 -17.33
C LYS A 165 0.39 1.62 -17.57
N GLN A 166 1.17 1.05 -16.65
CA GLN A 166 1.66 -0.33 -16.74
C GLN A 166 0.64 -1.36 -16.26
N THR A 167 -0.52 -0.92 -15.82
CA THR A 167 -1.62 -1.77 -15.35
C THR A 167 -2.61 -2.04 -16.50
N SER A 168 -3.27 -3.20 -16.50
CA SER A 168 -4.37 -3.48 -17.43
C SER A 168 -5.73 -3.07 -16.86
N MET A 169 -6.74 -2.90 -17.73
CA MET A 169 -8.14 -2.69 -17.34
C MET A 169 -8.64 -3.80 -16.41
N GLU A 170 -8.33 -5.06 -16.75
CA GLU A 170 -8.69 -6.23 -15.95
C GLU A 170 -8.08 -6.18 -14.55
N THR A 171 -6.78 -5.85 -14.45
CA THR A 171 -6.09 -5.73 -13.16
C THR A 171 -6.68 -4.61 -12.32
N ALA A 172 -6.98 -3.46 -12.93
CA ALA A 172 -7.59 -2.34 -12.22
C ALA A 172 -8.99 -2.71 -11.69
N ASP A 173 -9.85 -3.35 -12.51
CA ASP A 173 -11.20 -3.78 -12.06
C ASP A 173 -11.10 -4.86 -10.97
N ASN A 174 -10.26 -5.89 -11.14
CA ASN A 174 -10.03 -6.93 -10.14
C ASN A 174 -9.56 -6.34 -8.79
N SER A 175 -8.68 -5.36 -8.82
CA SER A 175 -8.20 -4.70 -7.60
C SER A 175 -9.28 -3.87 -6.92
N LEU A 176 -10.13 -3.17 -7.68
CA LEU A 176 -11.29 -2.47 -7.13
C LEU A 176 -12.30 -3.46 -6.51
N VAL A 177 -12.50 -4.63 -7.11
CA VAL A 177 -13.28 -5.73 -6.51
C VAL A 177 -12.64 -6.22 -5.21
N ALA A 178 -11.32 -6.43 -5.20
CA ALA A 178 -10.59 -6.85 -4.00
C ALA A 178 -10.72 -5.83 -2.86
N ILE A 179 -10.59 -4.54 -3.17
CA ILE A 179 -10.79 -3.43 -2.23
C ILE A 179 -12.22 -3.45 -1.69
N LYS A 180 -13.24 -3.44 -2.58
CA LYS A 180 -14.67 -3.39 -2.20
C LYS A 180 -15.03 -4.52 -1.22
N ASN A 181 -14.53 -5.71 -1.45
CA ASN A 181 -14.85 -6.90 -0.67
C ASN A 181 -13.98 -7.06 0.59
N TRP A 182 -13.02 -6.16 0.83
CA TRP A 182 -12.17 -6.23 2.01
C TRP A 182 -12.94 -5.87 3.29
N ASN A 183 -12.85 -6.76 4.27
CA ASN A 183 -13.27 -6.49 5.65
C ASN A 183 -12.31 -7.22 6.60
N GLY A 184 -11.42 -6.46 7.21
CA GLY A 184 -10.42 -6.94 8.18
C GLY A 184 -10.75 -6.57 9.64
N VAL A 185 -11.86 -5.88 9.92
CA VAL A 185 -12.16 -5.31 11.25
C VAL A 185 -12.04 -6.35 12.36
N ASP A 186 -12.73 -7.48 12.23
CA ASP A 186 -12.74 -8.52 13.27
C ASP A 186 -11.37 -9.18 13.49
N ALA A 187 -10.46 -9.03 12.52
CA ALA A 187 -9.12 -9.59 12.58
C ALA A 187 -8.09 -8.65 13.21
N LEU A 188 -8.37 -7.35 13.35
CA LEU A 188 -7.43 -6.36 13.88
C LEU A 188 -6.91 -6.72 15.27
N LYS A 189 -7.79 -7.21 16.16
CA LYS A 189 -7.44 -7.67 17.52
C LYS A 189 -6.43 -8.83 17.54
N ASN A 190 -6.28 -9.53 16.42
CA ASN A 190 -5.32 -10.63 16.28
C ASN A 190 -3.94 -10.16 15.79
N ILE A 191 -3.81 -8.90 15.37
CA ILE A 191 -2.53 -8.28 15.02
C ILE A 191 -1.84 -7.91 16.33
N LYS A 192 -0.78 -8.64 16.68
CA LYS A 192 0.00 -8.46 17.93
C LYS A 192 1.32 -7.73 17.71
N ASN A 193 1.65 -7.45 16.48
CA ASN A 193 2.86 -6.75 16.07
C ASN A 193 2.83 -5.31 16.58
N GLU A 194 3.98 -4.79 16.98
CA GLU A 194 4.16 -3.35 17.17
C GLU A 194 3.84 -2.68 15.81
N THR A 195 2.83 -1.80 15.82
CA THR A 195 2.23 -1.26 14.60
C THR A 195 2.27 0.26 14.59
N LEU A 196 2.82 0.82 13.52
CA LEU A 196 2.69 2.23 13.22
C LEU A 196 1.57 2.45 12.20
N ILE A 197 0.67 3.37 12.50
CA ILE A 197 -0.36 3.84 11.58
C ILE A 197 0.05 5.22 11.12
N VAL A 198 0.16 5.41 9.79
CA VAL A 198 0.54 6.70 9.18
C VAL A 198 -0.58 7.19 8.30
N TRP A 199 -0.92 8.48 8.40
CA TRP A 199 -1.99 9.07 7.61
C TRP A 199 -1.76 10.56 7.36
N GLY A 200 -2.15 11.03 6.16
CA GLY A 200 -2.16 12.46 5.80
C GLY A 200 -3.53 13.07 6.11
N ASP A 201 -3.56 14.22 6.78
CA ASP A 201 -4.81 14.87 7.23
C ASP A 201 -5.71 15.40 6.09
N GLN A 202 -5.21 15.42 4.86
CA GLN A 202 -5.94 15.79 3.65
C GLN A 202 -6.22 14.60 2.72
N ASP A 203 -6.08 13.36 3.23
CA ASP A 203 -6.36 12.15 2.46
C ASP A 203 -7.86 12.10 2.08
N LYS A 204 -8.13 12.00 0.77
CA LYS A 204 -9.48 11.91 0.20
C LYS A 204 -9.95 10.47 -0.03
N SER A 205 -9.08 9.50 0.25
CA SER A 205 -9.38 8.06 0.11
C SER A 205 -9.83 7.43 1.43
N TYR A 206 -9.18 7.81 2.54
CA TYR A 206 -9.49 7.30 3.88
C TYR A 206 -9.70 8.47 4.85
N ASN A 207 -10.75 8.41 5.63
CA ASN A 207 -11.07 9.40 6.63
C ASN A 207 -10.49 9.03 8.02
N LEU A 208 -10.51 9.99 8.94
CA LEU A 208 -9.97 9.80 10.30
C LEU A 208 -10.67 8.64 11.06
N GLU A 209 -11.97 8.42 10.86
CA GLU A 209 -12.71 7.36 11.53
C GLU A 209 -12.15 5.97 11.20
N GLN A 210 -11.81 5.73 9.93
CA GLN A 210 -11.19 4.47 9.50
C GLN A 210 -9.79 4.28 10.08
N ILE A 211 -9.02 5.37 10.15
CA ILE A 211 -7.68 5.38 10.74
C ILE A 211 -7.75 5.10 12.25
N GLN A 212 -8.69 5.74 12.94
CA GLN A 212 -8.93 5.50 14.37
C GLN A 212 -9.48 4.09 14.63
N THR A 213 -10.21 3.50 13.68
CA THR A 213 -10.63 2.10 13.79
C THR A 213 -9.42 1.16 13.81
N LEU A 214 -8.36 1.43 13.03
CA LEU A 214 -7.12 0.65 13.12
C LEU A 214 -6.46 0.85 14.51
N GLU A 215 -6.28 2.10 14.93
CA GLU A 215 -5.62 2.43 16.20
C GLU A 215 -6.35 1.82 17.41
N ASN A 216 -7.67 1.93 17.44
CA ASN A 216 -8.47 1.44 18.56
C ASN A 216 -8.56 -0.09 18.66
N ASN A 217 -8.29 -0.83 17.57
CA ASN A 217 -8.45 -2.28 17.52
C ASN A 217 -7.14 -3.06 17.35
N ILE A 218 -6.01 -2.39 17.11
CA ILE A 218 -4.68 -3.01 17.15
C ILE A 218 -4.01 -2.62 18.46
N GLU A 219 -3.86 -3.58 19.35
CA GLU A 219 -3.44 -3.38 20.76
C GLU A 219 -2.12 -2.59 20.88
N ASN A 220 -1.11 -2.94 20.08
CA ASN A 220 0.22 -2.34 20.12
C ASN A 220 0.39 -1.34 18.96
N SER A 221 -0.53 -0.40 18.80
CA SER A 221 -0.47 0.56 17.70
C SER A 221 -0.22 1.99 18.17
N LYS A 222 0.36 2.79 17.26
CA LYS A 222 0.56 4.23 17.41
C LYS A 222 0.18 4.93 16.11
N LEU A 223 -0.61 5.99 16.19
CA LEU A 223 -0.99 6.83 15.06
C LEU A 223 -0.06 8.04 14.93
N ILE A 224 0.42 8.29 13.72
CA ILE A 224 1.10 9.54 13.35
C ILE A 224 0.35 10.17 12.17
N ILE A 225 -0.08 11.42 12.38
CA ILE A 225 -0.80 12.22 11.40
C ILE A 225 0.16 13.24 10.77
N PHE A 226 0.34 13.16 9.46
CA PHE A 226 1.09 14.16 8.70
C PHE A 226 0.19 15.30 8.31
N LYS A 227 0.55 16.49 8.75
CA LYS A 227 -0.18 17.72 8.43
C LYS A 227 0.12 18.21 7.02
N ASN A 228 -0.93 18.74 6.36
CA ASN A 228 -0.84 19.23 4.99
C ASN A 228 -0.31 18.16 4.02
N CYS A 229 -0.79 16.95 4.16
CA CYS A 229 -0.50 15.81 3.29
C CYS A 229 -1.78 15.11 2.88
N ALA A 230 -1.85 14.71 1.61
CA ALA A 230 -2.90 13.87 1.10
C ALA A 230 -2.54 12.37 1.22
N HIS A 231 -2.97 11.55 0.28
CA HIS A 231 -2.81 10.10 0.31
C HIS A 231 -1.36 9.62 0.18
N ASN A 232 -0.54 10.33 -0.60
CA ASN A 232 0.86 9.95 -0.91
C ASN A 232 1.88 10.71 -0.04
N VAL A 233 1.75 10.66 1.29
CA VAL A 233 2.68 11.31 2.25
C VAL A 233 4.15 11.03 1.91
N HIS A 234 4.47 9.77 1.53
CA HIS A 234 5.83 9.32 1.19
C HIS A 234 6.44 10.03 -0.04
N LEU A 235 5.59 10.65 -0.86
CA LEU A 235 5.99 11.45 -2.02
C LEU A 235 5.82 12.96 -1.79
N GLU A 236 4.90 13.37 -0.92
CA GLU A 236 4.68 14.79 -0.58
C GLU A 236 5.70 15.30 0.43
N GLN A 237 6.02 14.49 1.45
CA GLN A 237 6.99 14.83 2.51
C GLN A 237 7.98 13.66 2.72
N PRO A 238 8.79 13.28 1.70
CA PRO A 238 9.61 12.07 1.74
C PRO A 238 10.60 12.06 2.90
N ASP A 239 11.26 13.17 3.20
CA ASP A 239 12.29 13.22 4.25
C ASP A 239 11.69 12.99 5.64
N GLN A 240 10.56 13.66 5.94
CA GLN A 240 9.86 13.48 7.22
C GLN A 240 9.26 12.08 7.32
N PHE A 241 8.66 11.57 6.24
CA PHE A 241 8.13 10.20 6.19
C PHE A 241 9.24 9.18 6.45
N ASN A 242 10.35 9.28 5.72
CA ASN A 242 11.48 8.36 5.86
C ASN A 242 12.05 8.37 7.28
N LYS A 243 12.24 9.57 7.86
CA LYS A 243 12.70 9.71 9.24
C LYS A 243 11.72 9.06 10.23
N THR A 244 10.42 9.32 10.09
CA THR A 244 9.38 8.75 10.96
C THR A 244 9.38 7.22 10.90
N ILE A 245 9.46 6.64 9.69
CA ILE A 245 9.53 5.19 9.52
C ILE A 245 10.82 4.64 10.13
N LYS A 246 11.97 5.28 9.87
CA LYS A 246 13.26 4.83 10.43
C LYS A 246 13.24 4.82 11.96
N ASP A 247 12.78 5.92 12.59
CA ASP A 247 12.70 6.05 14.04
C ASP A 247 11.78 4.98 14.67
N PHE A 248 10.77 4.53 13.94
CA PHE A 248 9.90 3.44 14.38
C PHE A 248 10.56 2.07 14.20
N LEU A 249 11.29 1.83 13.11
CA LEU A 249 11.85 0.52 12.79
C LEU A 249 13.10 0.16 13.63
N LEU A 250 13.84 1.14 14.09
CA LEU A 250 15.03 0.98 14.95
C LEU A 250 14.66 1.05 16.43
#